data_d56a2b26680883ca590e12f5da9d8bd4
#
_entry.id   d56a2b26680883ca590e12f5da9d8bd4
#
_cell.length_a   1.000
_cell.length_b   1.000
_cell.length_c   1.000
_cell.angle_alpha   90.00
_cell.angle_beta   90.00
_cell.angle_gamma   90.00
#
_symmetry.space_group_name_H-M   'P 1'
#
loop_
_entity.id
_entity.type
_entity.pdbx_description
1 polymer ?
#
loop_
_entity_poly.entity_id
_entity_poly.type
_entity_poly.pdbx_seq_one_letter_code
_entity_poly.pdbx_strand_id
1 'polypeptide(L)'
;MNHHALPHPAHASLTTMPTAPASTAEMLERLDALLPGVEERAARLDGEGGLPVEEVAALGAAGLLVAPLPAALGGLGWGSEPGGTKPLMRALRRIGRASLPLGRLFEGHVNALRLVAAYGTPEQVEEAAADARAG
;
A
#
# COMPACT_ATOMS: atom_id res chain seq x y z
N MET A 1 28.61 43.11 36.43
CA MET A 1 27.30 42.42 36.31
C MET A 1 27.37 41.45 35.14
N ASN A 2 27.59 40.15 35.46
CA ASN A 2 27.76 39.13 34.45
C ASN A 2 26.41 38.53 34.08
N HIS A 3 25.96 38.75 32.84
CA HIS A 3 24.84 38.05 32.25
C HIS A 3 25.35 36.68 31.76
N HIS A 4 25.00 35.66 32.51
CA HIS A 4 25.17 34.25 32.09
C HIS A 4 24.12 33.92 31.09
N ALA A 5 24.50 33.77 29.81
CA ALA A 5 23.68 33.23 28.78
C ALA A 5 23.61 31.72 28.94
N LEU A 6 22.40 31.19 29.14
CA LEU A 6 22.12 29.77 29.16
C LEU A 6 22.26 29.19 27.74
N PRO A 7 22.87 28.00 27.57
CA PRO A 7 22.92 27.37 26.25
C PRO A 7 21.56 26.84 25.86
N HIS A 8 21.14 27.20 24.66
CA HIS A 8 19.97 26.61 24.01
C HIS A 8 20.21 25.11 23.78
N PRO A 9 19.22 24.24 24.08
CA PRO A 9 19.31 22.84 23.70
C PRO A 9 19.24 22.72 22.17
N ALA A 10 20.28 22.15 21.60
CA ALA A 10 20.30 21.76 20.20
C ALA A 10 19.14 20.80 19.92
N HIS A 11 18.23 21.21 19.05
CA HIS A 11 17.22 20.32 18.48
C HIS A 11 17.96 19.23 17.69
N ALA A 12 18.08 18.04 18.28
CA ALA A 12 18.48 16.86 17.56
C ALA A 12 17.40 16.56 16.53
N SER A 13 17.67 16.89 15.27
CA SER A 13 16.88 16.41 14.16
C SER A 13 16.97 14.89 14.14
N LEU A 14 15.91 14.21 14.59
CA LEU A 14 15.73 12.80 14.37
C LEU A 14 15.57 12.61 12.85
N THR A 15 16.68 12.37 12.18
CA THR A 15 16.67 11.90 10.80
C THR A 15 16.02 10.52 10.85
N THR A 16 14.74 10.47 10.50
CA THR A 16 14.01 9.20 10.33
C THR A 16 14.70 8.48 9.19
N MET A 17 15.48 7.46 9.52
CA MET A 17 16.04 6.55 8.52
C MET A 17 14.87 5.98 7.72
N PRO A 18 14.91 5.98 6.38
CA PRO A 18 13.86 5.37 5.59
C PRO A 18 13.75 3.90 6.02
N THR A 19 12.60 3.53 6.54
CA THR A 19 12.29 2.15 6.89
C THR A 19 12.45 1.32 5.63
N ALA A 20 13.26 0.27 5.67
CA ALA A 20 13.41 -0.66 4.54
C ALA A 20 12.02 -1.14 4.08
N PRO A 21 11.79 -1.27 2.76
CA PRO A 21 10.50 -1.72 2.26
C PRO A 21 10.18 -3.10 2.87
N ALA A 22 8.91 -3.29 3.26
CA ALA A 22 8.45 -4.57 3.80
C ALA A 22 8.73 -5.70 2.80
N SER A 23 9.10 -6.87 3.30
CA SER A 23 9.23 -8.06 2.46
C SER A 23 7.85 -8.56 1.98
N THR A 24 7.83 -9.40 0.94
CA THR A 24 6.60 -10.07 0.50
C THR A 24 5.94 -10.86 1.64
N ALA A 25 6.71 -11.53 2.50
CA ALA A 25 6.19 -12.27 3.63
C ALA A 25 5.49 -11.35 4.64
N GLU A 26 6.17 -10.28 5.05
CA GLU A 26 5.60 -9.26 5.96
C GLU A 26 4.34 -8.61 5.38
N MET A 27 4.32 -8.33 4.07
CA MET A 27 3.16 -7.74 3.42
C MET A 27 1.96 -8.69 3.42
N LEU A 28 2.18 -9.99 3.18
CA LEU A 28 1.12 -10.99 3.26
C LEU A 28 0.63 -11.21 4.70
N GLU A 29 1.50 -11.10 5.71
CA GLU A 29 1.11 -11.13 7.12
C GLU A 29 0.25 -9.92 7.51
N ARG A 30 0.62 -8.72 7.06
CA ARG A 30 -0.20 -7.51 7.25
C ARG A 30 -1.57 -7.66 6.59
N LEU A 31 -1.61 -8.21 5.38
CA LEU A 31 -2.88 -8.53 4.72
C LEU A 31 -3.72 -9.47 5.57
N ASP A 32 -3.15 -10.59 6.01
CA ASP A 32 -3.88 -11.58 6.82
C ASP A 32 -4.47 -10.97 8.11
N ALA A 33 -3.77 -10.02 8.71
CA ALA A 33 -4.26 -9.30 9.89
C ALA A 33 -5.47 -8.40 9.61
N LEU A 34 -5.64 -7.92 8.36
CA LEU A 34 -6.77 -7.08 7.96
C LEU A 34 -8.03 -7.90 7.59
N LEU A 35 -7.86 -9.11 7.09
CA LEU A 35 -8.95 -9.88 6.47
C LEU A 35 -10.16 -10.14 7.39
N PRO A 36 -10.03 -10.43 8.69
CA PRO A 36 -11.20 -10.62 9.56
C PRO A 36 -12.10 -9.40 9.60
N GLY A 37 -11.53 -8.19 9.70
CA GLY A 37 -12.30 -6.94 9.68
C GLY A 37 -12.92 -6.65 8.31
N VAL A 38 -12.23 -6.99 7.22
CA VAL A 38 -12.75 -6.89 5.85
C VAL A 38 -13.96 -7.79 5.68
N GLU A 39 -13.88 -9.06 6.10
CA GLU A 39 -14.96 -10.03 5.98
C GLU A 39 -16.20 -9.62 6.77
N GLU A 40 -16.02 -9.13 7.99
CA GLU A 40 -17.11 -8.62 8.84
C GLU A 40 -17.83 -7.44 8.17
N ARG A 41 -17.09 -6.47 7.63
CA ARG A 41 -17.69 -5.31 6.95
C ARG A 41 -18.31 -5.65 5.61
N ALA A 42 -17.75 -6.61 4.87
CA ALA A 42 -18.30 -7.06 3.60
C ALA A 42 -19.74 -7.57 3.75
N ALA A 43 -20.01 -8.35 4.78
CA ALA A 43 -21.36 -8.86 5.08
C ALA A 43 -22.36 -7.72 5.32
N ARG A 44 -21.95 -6.62 5.95
CA ARG A 44 -22.80 -5.44 6.14
C ARG A 44 -23.02 -4.67 4.84
N LEU A 45 -21.97 -4.44 4.06
CA LEU A 45 -22.04 -3.73 2.79
C LEU A 45 -22.92 -4.44 1.76
N ASP A 46 -22.91 -5.77 1.74
CA ASP A 46 -23.77 -6.58 0.86
C ASP A 46 -25.26 -6.36 1.17
N GLY A 47 -25.61 -6.14 2.43
CA GLY A 47 -26.99 -5.90 2.84
C GLY A 47 -27.44 -4.44 2.68
N GLU A 48 -26.56 -3.49 2.92
CA GLU A 48 -26.88 -2.05 2.96
C GLU A 48 -26.61 -1.36 1.61
N GLY A 49 -25.76 -1.95 0.77
CA GLY A 49 -25.21 -1.34 -0.43
C GLY A 49 -24.18 -0.27 -0.07
N GLY A 50 -23.01 -0.30 -0.69
CA GLY A 50 -21.97 0.67 -0.43
C GLY A 50 -20.65 0.30 -1.08
N LEU A 51 -19.69 1.21 -0.99
CA LEU A 51 -18.32 0.99 -1.46
C LEU A 51 -17.41 0.65 -0.28
N PRO A 52 -16.45 -0.24 -0.44
CA PRO A 52 -15.51 -0.65 0.61
C PRO A 52 -14.40 0.41 0.83
N VAL A 53 -14.77 1.65 1.15
CA VAL A 53 -13.85 2.80 1.27
C VAL A 53 -12.88 2.60 2.43
N GLU A 54 -13.40 2.13 3.59
CA GLU A 54 -12.56 1.87 4.77
C GLU A 54 -11.56 0.74 4.51
N GLU A 55 -11.98 -0.28 3.76
CA GLU A 55 -11.14 -1.42 3.39
C GLU A 55 -10.02 -1.00 2.43
N VAL A 56 -10.33 -0.15 1.45
CA VAL A 56 -9.31 0.42 0.55
C VAL A 56 -8.31 1.24 1.34
N ALA A 57 -8.76 2.11 2.24
CA ALA A 57 -7.89 2.88 3.12
C ALA A 57 -7.01 1.98 4.01
N ALA A 58 -7.57 0.88 4.53
CA ALA A 58 -6.80 -0.09 5.32
C ALA A 58 -5.72 -0.80 4.49
N LEU A 59 -6.02 -1.16 3.22
CA LEU A 59 -5.01 -1.70 2.30
C LEU A 59 -3.89 -0.67 2.04
N GLY A 60 -4.24 0.60 1.85
CA GLY A 60 -3.28 1.69 1.69
C GLY A 60 -2.39 1.86 2.90
N ALA A 61 -2.97 1.97 4.09
CA ALA A 61 -2.24 2.09 5.35
C ALA A 61 -1.30 0.91 5.64
N ALA A 62 -1.66 -0.29 5.20
CA ALA A 62 -0.81 -1.48 5.31
C ALA A 62 0.29 -1.55 4.23
N GLY A 63 0.29 -0.66 3.24
CA GLY A 63 1.27 -0.62 2.15
C GLY A 63 0.94 -1.50 0.96
N LEU A 64 -0.24 -2.12 0.92
CA LEU A 64 -0.62 -3.04 -0.15
C LEU A 64 -0.82 -2.35 -1.50
N LEU A 65 -1.20 -1.06 -1.51
CA LEU A 65 -1.33 -0.30 -2.75
C LEU A 65 0.02 0.00 -3.42
N VAL A 66 1.11 -0.04 -2.65
CA VAL A 66 2.49 0.14 -3.15
C VAL A 66 3.09 -1.18 -3.66
N ALA A 67 2.64 -2.31 -3.15
CA ALA A 67 3.21 -3.63 -3.46
C ALA A 67 3.30 -3.96 -4.97
N PRO A 68 2.34 -3.54 -5.84
CA PRO A 68 2.44 -3.78 -7.28
C PRO A 68 3.48 -2.94 -8.01
N LEU A 69 3.96 -1.85 -7.43
CA LEU A 69 5.01 -1.04 -8.05
C LEU A 69 6.31 -1.82 -8.17
N PRO A 70 7.12 -1.54 -9.20
CA PRO A 70 8.49 -2.03 -9.30
C PRO A 70 9.34 -1.65 -8.07
N ALA A 71 10.35 -2.44 -7.75
CA ALA A 71 11.29 -2.15 -6.65
C ALA A 71 11.95 -0.78 -6.80
N ALA A 72 12.26 -0.36 -8.04
CA ALA A 72 12.82 0.97 -8.33
C ALA A 72 11.90 2.13 -7.91
N LEU A 73 10.60 1.90 -7.79
CA LEU A 73 9.60 2.88 -7.34
C LEU A 73 9.12 2.63 -5.90
N GLY A 74 9.84 1.79 -5.17
CA GLY A 74 9.56 1.49 -3.75
C GLY A 74 8.54 0.38 -3.52
N GLY A 75 8.14 -0.37 -4.56
CA GLY A 75 7.23 -1.49 -4.47
C GLY A 75 7.90 -2.84 -4.25
N LEU A 76 7.12 -3.90 -4.33
CA LEU A 76 7.55 -5.30 -4.24
C LEU A 76 7.50 -6.02 -5.59
N GLY A 77 7.17 -5.33 -6.67
CA GLY A 77 7.08 -5.89 -8.00
C GLY A 77 5.94 -6.90 -8.20
N TRP A 78 4.90 -6.86 -7.37
CA TRP A 78 3.79 -7.80 -7.48
C TRP A 78 3.04 -7.64 -8.80
N GLY A 79 3.22 -8.60 -9.70
CA GLY A 79 2.65 -8.60 -11.04
C GLY A 79 3.38 -7.72 -12.06
N SER A 80 4.42 -6.98 -11.66
CA SER A 80 5.23 -6.12 -12.54
C SER A 80 6.64 -6.63 -12.77
N GLU A 81 7.18 -7.46 -11.87
CA GLU A 81 8.54 -8.00 -11.96
C GLU A 81 8.56 -9.53 -11.90
N PRO A 82 9.67 -10.17 -12.36
CA PRO A 82 9.84 -11.61 -12.22
C PRO A 82 9.71 -12.05 -10.76
N GLY A 83 8.94 -13.11 -10.53
CA GLY A 83 8.65 -13.62 -9.19
C GLY A 83 7.49 -12.92 -8.47
N GLY A 84 7.00 -11.77 -8.97
CA GLY A 84 5.89 -11.00 -8.37
C GLY A 84 4.50 -11.59 -8.61
N THR A 85 4.35 -12.50 -9.57
CA THR A 85 3.02 -13.07 -9.92
C THR A 85 2.45 -13.93 -8.79
N LYS A 86 3.24 -14.81 -8.18
CA LYS A 86 2.75 -15.69 -7.12
C LYS A 86 2.24 -14.93 -5.89
N PRO A 87 2.99 -13.95 -5.33
CA PRO A 87 2.47 -13.18 -4.20
C PRO A 87 1.25 -12.35 -4.57
N LEU A 88 1.18 -11.76 -5.78
CA LEU A 88 -0.01 -11.07 -6.26
C LEU A 88 -1.23 -11.99 -6.27
N MET A 89 -1.10 -13.18 -6.84
CA MET A 89 -2.20 -14.15 -6.89
C MET A 89 -2.65 -14.60 -5.51
N ARG A 90 -1.71 -14.73 -4.56
CA ARG A 90 -2.04 -15.03 -3.17
C ARG A 90 -2.82 -13.91 -2.51
N ALA A 91 -2.42 -12.66 -2.72
CA ALA A 91 -3.11 -11.48 -2.19
C ALA A 91 -4.53 -11.37 -2.78
N LEU A 92 -4.67 -11.42 -4.11
CA LEU A 92 -5.97 -11.37 -4.79
C LEU A 92 -6.93 -12.46 -4.32
N ARG A 93 -6.43 -13.69 -4.18
CA ARG A 93 -7.24 -14.80 -3.67
C ARG A 93 -7.75 -14.56 -2.25
N ARG A 94 -6.90 -14.06 -1.36
CA ARG A 94 -7.24 -13.79 0.04
C ARG A 94 -8.23 -12.64 0.16
N ILE A 95 -7.96 -11.51 -0.52
CA ILE A 95 -8.84 -10.35 -0.53
C ILE A 95 -10.21 -10.73 -1.13
N GLY A 96 -10.22 -11.40 -2.29
CA GLY A 96 -11.46 -11.79 -2.95
C GLY A 96 -12.31 -12.80 -2.16
N ARG A 97 -11.69 -13.63 -1.32
CA ARG A 97 -12.43 -14.51 -0.39
C ARG A 97 -13.10 -13.74 0.73
N ALA A 98 -12.44 -12.70 1.24
CA ALA A 98 -12.99 -11.86 2.31
C ALA A 98 -14.03 -10.86 1.78
N SER A 99 -13.78 -10.28 0.60
CA SER A 99 -14.67 -9.35 -0.09
C SER A 99 -14.38 -9.35 -1.58
N LEU A 100 -15.33 -9.85 -2.37
CA LEU A 100 -15.19 -9.88 -3.83
C LEU A 100 -15.11 -8.46 -4.42
N PRO A 101 -15.95 -7.47 -4.00
CA PRO A 101 -15.83 -6.10 -4.46
C PRO A 101 -14.44 -5.50 -4.18
N LEU A 102 -13.88 -5.71 -2.99
CA LEU A 102 -12.54 -5.24 -2.66
C LEU A 102 -11.46 -5.91 -3.52
N GLY A 103 -11.59 -7.22 -3.75
CA GLY A 103 -10.70 -7.96 -4.65
C GLY A 103 -10.70 -7.39 -6.07
N ARG A 104 -11.86 -7.01 -6.59
CA ARG A 104 -12.00 -6.36 -7.91
C ARG A 104 -11.37 -4.97 -7.94
N LEU A 105 -11.53 -4.17 -6.88
CA LEU A 105 -10.89 -2.86 -6.79
C LEU A 105 -9.36 -2.99 -6.73
N PHE A 106 -8.84 -3.92 -5.93
CA PHE A 106 -7.41 -4.15 -5.84
C PHE A 106 -6.82 -4.67 -7.17
N GLU A 107 -7.51 -5.57 -7.87
CA GLU A 107 -7.13 -6.01 -9.22
C GLU A 107 -7.09 -4.83 -10.20
N GLY A 108 -8.12 -3.97 -10.18
CA GLY A 108 -8.19 -2.79 -11.01
C GLY A 108 -7.02 -1.83 -10.76
N HIS A 109 -6.66 -1.61 -9.50
CA HIS A 109 -5.49 -0.83 -9.09
C HIS A 109 -4.18 -1.41 -9.66
N VAL A 110 -3.96 -2.71 -9.50
CA VAL A 110 -2.78 -3.41 -10.05
C VAL A 110 -2.71 -3.24 -11.56
N ASN A 111 -3.83 -3.43 -12.26
CA ASN A 111 -3.88 -3.30 -13.72
C ASN A 111 -3.62 -1.86 -14.17
N ALA A 112 -4.17 -0.86 -13.46
CA ALA A 112 -3.92 0.55 -13.75
C ALA A 112 -2.44 0.90 -13.63
N LEU A 113 -1.77 0.50 -12.54
CA LEU A 113 -0.34 0.73 -12.35
C LEU A 113 0.49 0.06 -13.45
N ARG A 114 0.13 -1.16 -13.86
CA ARG A 114 0.83 -1.87 -14.95
C ARG A 114 0.66 -1.17 -16.30
N LEU A 115 -0.53 -0.67 -16.60
CA LEU A 115 -0.80 0.08 -17.84
C LEU A 115 -0.02 1.40 -17.87
N VAL A 116 -0.02 2.15 -16.76
CA VAL A 116 0.75 3.38 -16.65
C VAL A 116 2.25 3.11 -16.78
N ALA A 117 2.74 2.05 -16.13
CA ALA A 117 4.16 1.68 -16.25
C ALA A 117 4.56 1.26 -17.68
N ALA A 118 3.63 0.66 -18.44
CA ALA A 118 3.90 0.20 -19.81
C ALA A 118 3.78 1.30 -20.88
N TYR A 119 2.86 2.25 -20.70
CA TYR A 119 2.46 3.20 -21.74
C TYR A 119 2.50 4.67 -21.29
N GLY A 120 2.67 4.94 -20.01
CA GLY A 120 2.72 6.29 -19.46
C GLY A 120 4.04 7.00 -19.73
N THR A 121 4.01 8.33 -19.66
CA THR A 121 5.23 9.13 -19.60
C THR A 121 5.95 8.93 -18.25
N PRO A 122 7.25 9.29 -18.14
CA PRO A 122 7.95 9.24 -16.84
C PRO A 122 7.23 10.02 -15.73
N GLU A 123 6.63 11.16 -16.07
CA GLU A 123 5.88 12.01 -15.13
C GLU A 123 4.61 11.29 -14.65
N GLN A 124 3.86 10.66 -15.56
CA GLN A 124 2.67 9.89 -15.22
C GLN A 124 2.99 8.67 -14.35
N VAL A 125 4.10 8.00 -14.62
CA VAL A 125 4.57 6.86 -13.80
C VAL A 125 4.91 7.33 -12.38
N GLU A 126 5.62 8.45 -12.23
CA GLU A 126 5.96 8.99 -10.91
C GLU A 126 4.73 9.48 -10.14
N GLU A 127 3.78 10.14 -10.83
CA GLU A 127 2.51 10.57 -10.24
C GLU A 127 1.71 9.38 -9.71
N ALA A 128 1.53 8.33 -10.53
CA ALA A 128 0.84 7.11 -10.10
C ALA A 128 1.53 6.41 -8.93
N ALA A 129 2.86 6.41 -8.90
CA ALA A 129 3.62 5.87 -7.79
C ALA A 129 3.47 6.72 -6.53
N ALA A 130 3.43 8.05 -6.64
CA ALA A 130 3.19 8.95 -5.53
C ALA A 130 1.78 8.76 -4.94
N ASP A 131 0.76 8.63 -5.79
CA ASP A 131 -0.62 8.36 -5.38
C ASP A 131 -0.74 7.03 -4.65
N ALA A 132 -0.12 5.96 -5.17
CA ALA A 132 -0.11 4.66 -4.50
C ALA A 132 0.58 4.70 -3.12
N ARG A 133 1.59 5.56 -2.94
CA ARG A 133 2.25 5.78 -1.64
C ARG A 133 1.42 6.60 -0.66
N ALA A 134 0.59 7.49 -1.17
CA ALA A 134 -0.29 8.33 -0.35
C ALA A 134 -1.51 7.56 0.21
N GLY A 135 -1.93 6.46 -0.43
CA GLY A 135 -3.01 5.56 0.01
C GLY A 135 -4.36 5.91 -0.55
#